data_1e944e81fc1092ab78961b17a7225ce6
#
_entry.id   1e944e81fc1092ab78961b17a7225ce6
#
_cell.length_a   1.000
_cell.length_b   1.000
_cell.length_c   1.000
_cell.angle_alpha   90.00
_cell.angle_beta   90.00
_cell.angle_gamma   90.00
#
_symmetry.space_group_name_H-M   'P 1'
#
loop_
_entity.id
_entity.type
_entity.pdbx_description
1 polymer ?
#
loop_
_entity_poly.entity_id
_entity_poly.type
_entity_poly.pdbx_seq_one_letter_code
_entity_poly.pdbx_strand_id
1 'polypeptide(L)'
;MTEITLRPAVLGDADAIRACIRAAYADPAARIPDLPDVAAGLEDDIVQHVAILAEMQGETSGVVIFGPVGRAMMVFNLAVSPAAQGQGLARKLLAQAEAQASRSGCDRLKLTTHRLMQDTRAMYRHLGWNEVAAQGNKVFFEKPL
;
A
#
# COMPACT_ATOMS: atom_id res chain seq x y z
N MET A 1 -12.44 12.56 18.74
CA MET A 1 -11.18 12.40 18.00
C MET A 1 -10.95 10.93 17.77
N THR A 2 -10.75 10.53 16.51
CA THR A 2 -10.57 9.10 16.18
C THR A 2 -9.11 8.72 16.38
N GLU A 3 -8.88 7.71 17.20
CA GLU A 3 -7.55 7.17 17.44
C GLU A 3 -7.20 6.17 16.34
N ILE A 4 -5.99 6.27 15.81
CA ILE A 4 -5.45 5.37 14.80
C ILE A 4 -4.36 4.52 15.45
N THR A 5 -4.52 3.21 15.39
CA THR A 5 -3.53 2.26 15.90
C THR A 5 -2.93 1.51 14.73
N LEU A 6 -1.59 1.45 14.66
CA LEU A 6 -0.85 0.65 13.68
C LEU A 6 -0.31 -0.58 14.39
N ARG A 7 -0.48 -1.75 13.78
CA ARG A 7 0.11 -2.98 14.31
C ARG A 7 0.47 -3.96 13.20
N PRO A 8 1.42 -4.88 13.46
CA PRO A 8 1.68 -5.96 12.51
C PRO A 8 0.44 -6.82 12.32
N ALA A 9 0.20 -7.20 11.07
CA ALA A 9 -0.88 -8.12 10.73
C ALA A 9 -0.43 -9.56 10.96
N VAL A 10 -1.37 -10.40 11.35
CA VAL A 10 -1.20 -11.84 11.43
C VAL A 10 -2.17 -12.52 10.45
N LEU A 11 -1.98 -13.81 10.21
CA LEU A 11 -2.79 -14.53 9.22
C LEU A 11 -4.30 -14.46 9.53
N GLY A 12 -4.66 -14.41 10.81
CA GLY A 12 -6.06 -14.24 11.22
C GLY A 12 -6.69 -12.91 10.80
N ASP A 13 -5.90 -11.93 10.39
CA ASP A 13 -6.40 -10.63 9.89
C ASP A 13 -6.73 -10.65 8.39
N ALA A 14 -6.47 -11.76 7.69
CA ALA A 14 -6.54 -11.81 6.23
C ALA A 14 -7.92 -11.39 5.68
N ASP A 15 -9.01 -11.88 6.28
CA ASP A 15 -10.35 -11.55 5.80
C ASP A 15 -10.67 -10.06 5.96
N ALA A 16 -10.30 -9.47 7.10
CA ALA A 16 -10.51 -8.04 7.35
C ALA A 16 -9.64 -7.18 6.41
N ILE A 17 -8.41 -7.58 6.18
CA ILE A 17 -7.51 -6.90 5.23
C ILE A 17 -8.04 -7.02 3.80
N ARG A 18 -8.51 -8.20 3.40
CA ARG A 18 -9.10 -8.42 2.07
C ARG A 18 -10.29 -7.50 1.85
N ALA A 19 -11.17 -7.40 2.85
CA ALA A 19 -12.34 -6.51 2.76
C ALA A 19 -11.90 -5.04 2.61
N CYS A 20 -10.89 -4.62 3.36
CA CYS A 20 -10.34 -3.27 3.27
C CYS A 20 -9.76 -2.98 1.88
N ILE A 21 -8.95 -3.89 1.33
CA ILE A 21 -8.36 -3.76 0.00
C ILE A 21 -9.46 -3.68 -1.07
N ARG A 22 -10.43 -4.57 -1.03
CA ARG A 22 -11.51 -4.59 -2.01
C ARG A 22 -12.36 -3.33 -1.95
N ALA A 23 -12.65 -2.83 -0.76
CA ALA A 23 -13.37 -1.56 -0.60
C ALA A 23 -12.58 -0.39 -1.18
N ALA A 24 -11.28 -0.33 -0.94
CA ALA A 24 -10.41 0.73 -1.43
C ALA A 24 -10.31 0.75 -2.96
N TYR A 25 -10.34 -0.44 -3.59
CA TYR A 25 -10.19 -0.59 -5.05
C TYR A 25 -11.51 -0.83 -5.78
N ALA A 26 -12.65 -0.77 -5.10
CA ALA A 26 -13.95 -1.07 -5.72
C ALA A 26 -14.26 -0.14 -6.90
N ASP A 27 -14.05 1.17 -6.73
CA ASP A 27 -14.29 2.16 -7.79
C ASP A 27 -13.28 2.03 -8.93
N PRO A 28 -11.95 1.99 -8.70
CA PRO A 28 -11.00 1.71 -9.78
C PRO A 28 -11.27 0.40 -10.51
N ALA A 29 -11.59 -0.68 -9.79
CA ALA A 29 -11.87 -1.99 -10.41
C ALA A 29 -13.07 -1.94 -11.35
N ALA A 30 -14.08 -1.14 -11.03
CA ALA A 30 -15.26 -0.98 -11.88
C ALA A 30 -14.96 -0.17 -13.15
N ARG A 31 -13.95 0.71 -13.13
CA ARG A 31 -13.62 1.61 -14.23
C ARG A 31 -12.44 1.15 -15.09
N ILE A 32 -11.57 0.31 -14.54
CA ILE A 32 -10.32 -0.10 -15.21
C ILE A 32 -10.42 -1.61 -15.50
N PRO A 33 -10.65 -2.01 -16.77
CA PRO A 33 -10.94 -3.44 -17.08
C PRO A 33 -9.77 -4.38 -16.82
N ASP A 34 -8.53 -3.91 -16.95
CA ASP A 34 -7.33 -4.72 -16.78
C ASP A 34 -6.63 -4.49 -15.44
N LEU A 35 -7.32 -3.91 -14.46
CA LEU A 35 -6.76 -3.77 -13.12
C LEU A 35 -6.65 -5.15 -12.47
N PRO A 36 -5.45 -5.57 -12.02
CA PRO A 36 -5.31 -6.86 -11.36
C PRO A 36 -6.13 -6.96 -10.07
N ASP A 37 -6.47 -8.17 -9.65
CA ASP A 37 -7.02 -8.39 -8.32
C ASP A 37 -5.93 -8.13 -7.29
N VAL A 38 -5.99 -6.96 -6.67
CA VAL A 38 -4.97 -6.51 -5.73
C VAL A 38 -4.97 -7.27 -4.40
N ALA A 39 -6.00 -8.08 -4.15
CA ALA A 39 -6.09 -8.95 -2.98
C ALA A 39 -5.65 -10.38 -3.28
N ALA A 40 -5.27 -10.70 -4.52
CA ALA A 40 -4.80 -12.05 -4.88
C ALA A 40 -3.51 -12.38 -4.13
N GLY A 41 -3.44 -13.59 -3.57
CA GLY A 41 -2.25 -14.07 -2.86
C GLY A 41 -2.04 -13.40 -1.50
N LEU A 42 -3.07 -12.82 -0.90
CA LEU A 42 -2.95 -12.04 0.33
C LEU A 42 -2.39 -12.85 1.49
N GLU A 43 -2.84 -14.09 1.68
CA GLU A 43 -2.37 -14.93 2.78
C GLU A 43 -0.85 -15.17 2.68
N ASP A 44 -0.36 -15.47 1.48
CA ASP A 44 1.08 -15.65 1.25
C ASP A 44 1.83 -14.34 1.50
N ASP A 45 1.29 -13.21 1.07
CA ASP A 45 1.92 -11.90 1.27
C ASP A 45 2.05 -11.59 2.77
N ILE A 46 1.04 -11.89 3.57
CA ILE A 46 1.09 -11.67 5.02
C ILE A 46 2.19 -12.51 5.67
N VAL A 47 2.37 -13.75 5.20
CA VAL A 47 3.36 -14.67 5.75
C VAL A 47 4.78 -14.33 5.28
N GLN A 48 4.96 -13.97 4.00
CA GLN A 48 6.26 -13.80 3.38
C GLN A 48 6.83 -12.39 3.51
N HIS A 49 5.97 -11.38 3.69
CA HIS A 49 6.35 -9.97 3.73
C HIS A 49 5.96 -9.34 5.05
N VAL A 50 6.30 -8.07 5.22
CA VAL A 50 5.82 -7.30 6.36
C VAL A 50 4.47 -6.70 5.98
N ALA A 51 3.47 -6.97 6.81
CA ALA A 51 2.13 -6.39 6.65
C ALA A 51 1.78 -5.62 7.93
N ILE A 52 1.49 -4.34 7.78
CA ILE A 52 1.08 -3.46 8.88
C ILE A 52 -0.33 -2.99 8.59
N LEU A 53 -1.23 -3.16 9.55
CA LEU A 53 -2.58 -2.66 9.40
C LEU A 53 -2.84 -1.47 10.31
N ALA A 54 -3.77 -0.63 9.88
CA ALA A 54 -4.26 0.50 10.67
C ALA A 54 -5.67 0.19 11.14
N GLU A 55 -5.91 0.39 12.43
CA GLU A 55 -7.24 0.22 13.03
C GLU A 55 -7.77 1.55 13.52
N MET A 56 -9.04 1.79 13.24
CA MET A 56 -9.80 2.91 13.76
C MET A 56 -11.09 2.36 14.35
N GLN A 57 -11.35 2.64 15.64
CA GLN A 57 -12.55 2.15 16.32
C GLN A 57 -12.70 0.61 16.24
N GLY A 58 -11.57 -0.10 16.31
CA GLY A 58 -11.55 -1.54 16.27
C GLY A 58 -11.70 -2.16 14.88
N GLU A 59 -11.80 -1.34 13.83
CA GLU A 59 -11.95 -1.82 12.45
C GLU A 59 -10.68 -1.61 11.65
N THR A 60 -10.38 -2.56 10.74
CA THR A 60 -9.28 -2.44 9.80
C THR A 60 -9.59 -1.37 8.77
N SER A 61 -8.84 -0.28 8.80
CA SER A 61 -9.09 0.89 7.97
C SER A 61 -8.01 1.15 6.93
N GLY A 62 -6.90 0.46 7.02
CA GLY A 62 -5.82 0.55 6.05
C GLY A 62 -4.81 -0.56 6.24
N VAL A 63 -3.99 -0.77 5.21
CA VAL A 63 -2.93 -1.78 5.23
C VAL A 63 -1.80 -1.37 4.29
N VAL A 64 -0.57 -1.69 4.67
CA VAL A 64 0.59 -1.64 3.78
C VAL A 64 1.31 -2.98 3.86
N ILE A 65 1.71 -3.51 2.71
CA ILE A 65 2.49 -4.75 2.61
C ILE A 65 3.75 -4.43 1.84
N PHE A 66 4.89 -4.77 2.41
CA PHE A 66 6.18 -4.43 1.80
C PHE A 66 7.23 -5.47 2.16
N GLY A 67 8.30 -5.51 1.36
CA GLY A 67 9.43 -6.39 1.59
C GLY A 67 10.61 -6.01 0.71
N PRO A 68 11.83 -6.42 1.08
CA PRO A 68 13.02 -6.07 0.31
C PRO A 68 13.08 -6.81 -1.02
N VAL A 69 13.47 -6.09 -2.07
CA VAL A 69 13.79 -6.65 -3.39
C VAL A 69 15.12 -6.01 -3.79
N GLY A 70 16.19 -6.78 -3.73
CA GLY A 70 17.53 -6.25 -3.93
C GLY A 70 17.85 -5.19 -2.89
N ARG A 71 18.24 -3.99 -3.33
CA ARG A 71 18.55 -2.85 -2.47
C ARG A 71 17.36 -1.94 -2.20
N ALA A 72 16.19 -2.28 -2.76
CA ALA A 72 14.99 -1.49 -2.60
C ALA A 72 14.02 -2.15 -1.62
N MET A 73 13.20 -1.34 -0.97
CA MET A 73 12.02 -1.83 -0.27
C MET A 73 10.83 -1.69 -1.21
N MET A 74 10.25 -2.81 -1.61
CA MET A 74 9.09 -2.81 -2.50
C MET A 74 7.81 -2.73 -1.68
N VAL A 75 6.97 -1.76 -2.01
CA VAL A 75 5.61 -1.69 -1.48
C VAL A 75 4.71 -2.48 -2.44
N PHE A 76 4.25 -3.64 -1.99
CA PHE A 76 3.42 -4.53 -2.80
C PHE A 76 1.96 -4.13 -2.78
N ASN A 77 1.50 -3.55 -1.67
CA ASN A 77 0.11 -3.14 -1.53
C ASN A 77 0.00 -1.99 -0.53
N LEU A 78 -0.84 -1.04 -0.84
CA LEU A 78 -1.23 0.05 0.05
C LEU A 78 -2.71 0.31 -0.20
N ALA A 79 -3.52 0.19 0.84
CA ALA A 79 -4.95 0.43 0.73
C ALA A 79 -5.45 1.17 1.97
N VAL A 80 -6.36 2.12 1.75
CA VAL A 80 -7.06 2.84 2.81
C VAL A 80 -8.54 2.76 2.47
N SER A 81 -9.36 2.29 3.42
CA SER A 81 -10.80 2.18 3.17
C SER A 81 -11.39 3.55 2.86
N PRO A 82 -12.44 3.63 2.01
CA PRO A 82 -13.03 4.92 1.63
C PRO A 82 -13.47 5.76 2.82
N ALA A 83 -14.02 5.14 3.86
CA ALA A 83 -14.47 5.83 5.06
C ALA A 83 -13.31 6.45 5.87
N ALA A 84 -12.07 5.99 5.68
CA ALA A 84 -10.91 6.45 6.43
C ALA A 84 -9.99 7.35 5.62
N GLN A 85 -10.32 7.64 4.36
CA GLN A 85 -9.51 8.52 3.52
C GLN A 85 -9.53 9.96 4.02
N GLY A 86 -8.47 10.71 3.71
CA GLY A 86 -8.36 12.10 4.13
C GLY A 86 -7.86 12.30 5.56
N GLN A 87 -7.44 11.25 6.24
CA GLN A 87 -6.97 11.31 7.63
C GLN A 87 -5.46 11.03 7.78
N GLY A 88 -4.74 11.00 6.67
CA GLY A 88 -3.29 10.80 6.69
C GLY A 88 -2.84 9.35 6.90
N LEU A 89 -3.74 8.38 6.73
CA LEU A 89 -3.41 6.96 6.91
C LEU A 89 -2.37 6.45 5.92
N ALA A 90 -2.49 6.83 4.65
CA ALA A 90 -1.53 6.41 3.63
C ALA A 90 -0.12 6.86 4.00
N ARG A 91 0.04 8.11 4.44
CA ARG A 91 1.33 8.66 4.88
C ARG A 91 1.88 7.88 6.07
N LYS A 92 1.04 7.58 7.05
CA LYS A 92 1.45 6.84 8.25
C LYS A 92 1.88 5.41 7.93
N LEU A 93 1.14 4.74 7.03
CA LEU A 93 1.48 3.39 6.61
C LEU A 93 2.76 3.36 5.78
N LEU A 94 2.93 4.29 4.86
CA LEU A 94 4.17 4.39 4.07
C LEU A 94 5.38 4.72 4.94
N ALA A 95 5.19 5.49 6.01
CA ALA A 95 6.27 5.77 6.96
C ALA A 95 6.80 4.50 7.64
N GLN A 96 5.95 3.49 7.84
CA GLN A 96 6.39 2.19 8.36
C GLN A 96 7.34 1.50 7.38
N ALA A 97 7.02 1.53 6.09
CA ALA A 97 7.87 0.96 5.05
C ALA A 97 9.21 1.72 4.95
N GLU A 98 9.19 3.05 5.02
CA GLU A 98 10.41 3.88 5.02
C GLU A 98 11.30 3.57 6.20
N ALA A 99 10.74 3.47 7.40
CA ALA A 99 11.50 3.17 8.61
C ALA A 99 12.16 1.80 8.52
N GLN A 100 11.43 0.80 8.03
CA GLN A 100 11.97 -0.55 7.86
C GLN A 100 13.05 -0.57 6.77
N ALA A 101 12.86 0.15 5.69
CA ALA A 101 13.82 0.26 4.60
C ALA A 101 15.15 0.83 5.10
N SER A 102 15.10 1.90 5.90
CA SER A 102 16.30 2.51 6.50
C SER A 102 17.01 1.52 7.42
N ARG A 103 16.27 0.81 8.27
CA ARG A 103 16.86 -0.18 9.18
C ARG A 103 17.48 -1.37 8.44
N SER A 104 16.93 -1.72 7.27
CA SER A 104 17.40 -2.86 6.47
C SER A 104 18.54 -2.51 5.51
N GLY A 105 18.97 -1.25 5.47
CA GLY A 105 20.03 -0.82 4.55
C GLY A 105 19.58 -0.66 3.11
N CYS A 106 18.29 -0.52 2.86
CA CYS A 106 17.79 -0.20 1.53
C CYS A 106 18.15 1.24 1.15
N ASP A 107 18.32 1.49 -0.14
CA ASP A 107 18.65 2.83 -0.64
C ASP A 107 17.40 3.58 -1.15
N ARG A 108 16.30 2.90 -1.40
CA ARG A 108 15.07 3.50 -1.92
C ARG A 108 13.85 2.64 -1.68
N LEU A 109 12.70 3.25 -1.84
CA LEU A 109 11.39 2.57 -1.92
C LEU A 109 10.98 2.47 -3.39
N LYS A 110 10.24 1.41 -3.73
CA LYS A 110 9.69 1.19 -5.07
C LYS A 110 8.26 0.72 -4.98
N LEU A 111 7.46 1.08 -5.98
CA LEU A 111 6.13 0.50 -6.17
C LEU A 111 5.71 0.58 -7.63
N THR A 112 4.67 -0.17 -7.97
CA THR A 112 4.05 -0.17 -9.29
C THR A 112 2.57 0.12 -9.14
N THR A 113 2.01 0.98 -10.00
CA THR A 113 0.58 1.24 -10.04
C THR A 113 0.10 1.24 -11.50
N HIS A 114 -1.22 1.27 -11.69
CA HIS A 114 -1.81 1.31 -13.01
C HIS A 114 -1.83 2.74 -13.56
N ARG A 115 -1.60 2.88 -14.86
CA ARG A 115 -1.56 4.17 -15.56
C ARG A 115 -2.84 5.00 -15.35
N LEU A 116 -3.98 4.35 -15.29
CA LEU A 116 -5.28 5.01 -15.16
C LEU A 116 -5.68 5.34 -13.71
N MET A 117 -4.86 4.94 -12.72
CA MET A 117 -5.07 5.32 -11.33
C MET A 117 -4.51 6.72 -11.06
N GLN A 118 -5.16 7.73 -11.66
CA GLN A 118 -4.63 9.10 -11.67
C GLN A 118 -4.57 9.74 -10.29
N ASP A 119 -5.57 9.51 -9.46
CA ASP A 119 -5.59 10.05 -8.09
C ASP A 119 -4.49 9.42 -7.24
N THR A 120 -4.28 8.12 -7.39
CA THR A 120 -3.21 7.40 -6.70
C THR A 120 -1.83 7.91 -7.13
N ARG A 121 -1.63 8.09 -8.43
CA ARG A 121 -0.38 8.63 -8.97
C ARG A 121 -0.11 10.04 -8.42
N ALA A 122 -1.14 10.89 -8.40
CA ALA A 122 -1.02 12.25 -7.85
C ALA A 122 -0.68 12.21 -6.36
N MET A 123 -1.29 11.30 -5.61
CA MET A 123 -0.99 11.13 -4.19
C MET A 123 0.48 10.77 -3.96
N TYR A 124 1.02 9.81 -4.70
CA TYR A 124 2.42 9.42 -4.54
C TYR A 124 3.36 10.57 -4.88
N ARG A 125 3.10 11.31 -5.98
CA ARG A 125 3.91 12.49 -6.30
C ARG A 125 3.87 13.53 -5.19
N HIS A 126 2.69 13.76 -4.62
CA HIS A 126 2.53 14.69 -3.49
C HIS A 126 3.33 14.24 -2.26
N LEU A 127 3.46 12.93 -2.06
CA LEU A 127 4.21 12.36 -0.94
C LEU A 127 5.72 12.26 -1.22
N GLY A 128 6.19 12.80 -2.33
CA GLY A 128 7.62 12.86 -2.64
C GLY A 128 8.14 11.70 -3.49
N TRP A 129 7.25 10.90 -4.07
CA TRP A 129 7.65 9.83 -4.98
C TRP A 129 7.78 10.34 -6.39
N ASN A 130 8.67 9.72 -7.17
CA ASN A 130 8.93 10.06 -8.56
C ASN A 130 8.50 8.94 -9.50
N GLU A 131 7.81 9.29 -10.58
CA GLU A 131 7.58 8.35 -11.68
C GLU A 131 8.89 8.19 -12.44
N VAL A 132 9.44 6.98 -12.46
CA VAL A 132 10.76 6.74 -13.06
C VAL A 132 10.67 5.99 -14.38
N ALA A 133 9.57 5.28 -14.63
CA ALA A 133 9.39 4.50 -15.86
C ALA A 133 7.93 4.15 -16.05
N ALA A 134 7.57 3.72 -17.25
CA ALA A 134 6.26 3.17 -17.59
C ALA A 134 6.43 2.07 -18.62
N GLN A 135 5.60 1.05 -18.53
CA GLN A 135 5.57 -0.04 -19.49
C GLN A 135 4.12 -0.53 -19.64
N GLY A 136 3.52 -0.27 -20.80
CA GLY A 136 2.11 -0.57 -21.02
C GLY A 136 1.24 0.20 -20.03
N ASN A 137 0.43 -0.51 -19.25
CA ASN A 137 -0.43 0.09 -18.24
C ASN A 137 0.22 0.17 -16.86
N LYS A 138 1.50 -0.19 -16.73
CA LYS A 138 2.24 -0.12 -15.47
C LYS A 138 3.04 1.16 -15.39
N VAL A 139 2.98 1.83 -14.26
CA VAL A 139 3.77 3.01 -13.94
C VAL A 139 4.60 2.70 -12.69
N PHE A 140 5.90 2.95 -12.79
CA PHE A 140 6.87 2.61 -11.75
C PHE A 140 7.27 3.87 -10.99
N PHE A 141 7.18 3.80 -9.68
CA PHE A 141 7.54 4.89 -8.79
C PHE A 141 8.72 4.50 -7.91
N GLU A 142 9.56 5.47 -7.61
CA GLU A 142 10.64 5.33 -6.62
C GLU A 142 10.69 6.54 -5.71
N LYS A 143 11.14 6.29 -4.47
CA LYS A 143 11.42 7.34 -3.51
C LYS A 143 12.78 7.08 -2.88
N PRO A 144 13.78 7.95 -3.06
CA PRO A 144 15.09 7.80 -2.41
C PRO A 144 14.95 7.94 -0.90
N LEU A 145 15.77 7.21 -0.20
CA LEU A 145 15.87 7.31 1.26
C LEU A 145 16.95 8.31 1.69
#